data_104a2b937b6aff37fd7913e3ff0a6177
#
_entry.id   104a2b937b6aff37fd7913e3ff0a6177
#
_cell.length_a   1.000
_cell.length_b   1.000
_cell.length_c   1.000
_cell.angle_alpha   90.00
_cell.angle_beta   90.00
_cell.angle_gamma   90.00
#
_symmetry.space_group_name_H-M   'P 1'
#
loop_
_entity.id
_entity.type
_entity.pdbx_description
1 polymer ?
#
loop_
_entity_poly.entity_id
_entity_poly.type
_entity_poly.pdbx_seq_one_letter_code
_entity_poly.pdbx_strand_id
1 'polypeptide(L)'
;MFYVIDRNIRNRGIEIRLSTPVKRLIRGENNEVRGVVTGGAGGERRVAAKRGVVLACGGFECNEEMKRQYWQGKPILTASTLGNTGDGIQMSQAL
;
A
#
# COMPACT_ATOMS: atom_id res chain seq x y z
N MET A 1 -7.81 15.29 -12.49
CA MET A 1 -7.51 13.83 -12.61
C MET A 1 -8.24 12.98 -11.56
N PHE A 2 -8.19 13.35 -10.28
CA PHE A 2 -8.86 12.58 -9.18
C PHE A 2 -10.36 12.34 -9.47
N TYR A 3 -11.13 13.35 -9.81
CA TYR A 3 -12.57 13.21 -10.07
C TYR A 3 -12.91 12.26 -11.22
N VAL A 4 -12.08 12.18 -12.24
CA VAL A 4 -12.27 11.26 -13.37
C VAL A 4 -12.09 9.81 -12.92
N ILE A 5 -11.06 9.55 -12.12
CA ILE A 5 -10.77 8.23 -11.58
C ILE A 5 -11.88 7.78 -10.61
N ASP A 6 -12.25 8.62 -9.65
CA ASP A 6 -13.31 8.34 -8.68
C ASP A 6 -14.65 8.02 -9.38
N ARG A 7 -15.04 8.84 -10.37
CA ARG A 7 -16.25 8.61 -11.16
C ARG A 7 -16.20 7.27 -11.92
N ASN A 8 -15.07 6.91 -12.52
CA ASN A 8 -14.91 5.65 -13.23
C ASN A 8 -14.99 4.44 -12.28
N ILE A 9 -14.40 4.53 -11.10
CA ILE A 9 -14.46 3.48 -10.08
C ILE A 9 -15.92 3.24 -9.67
N ARG A 10 -16.65 4.30 -9.35
CA ARG A 10 -18.06 4.23 -8.95
C ARG A 10 -18.95 3.68 -10.07
N ASN A 11 -18.76 4.17 -11.31
CA ASN A 11 -19.54 3.71 -12.45
C ASN A 11 -19.32 2.23 -12.78
N ARG A 12 -18.18 1.67 -12.40
CA ARG A 12 -17.85 0.24 -12.57
C ARG A 12 -18.25 -0.62 -11.38
N GLY A 13 -18.86 -0.05 -10.35
CA GLY A 13 -19.25 -0.77 -9.14
C GLY A 13 -18.07 -1.35 -8.35
N ILE A 14 -16.89 -0.74 -8.46
CA ILE A 14 -15.71 -1.18 -7.71
C ILE A 14 -15.87 -0.75 -6.24
N GLU A 15 -15.76 -1.69 -5.32
CA GLU A 15 -15.86 -1.41 -3.89
C GLU A 15 -14.67 -0.57 -3.41
N ILE A 16 -14.96 0.52 -2.71
CA ILE A 16 -13.97 1.36 -2.05
C ILE A 16 -14.13 1.21 -0.55
N ARG A 17 -13.06 0.86 0.14
CA ARG A 17 -13.01 0.78 1.61
C ARG A 17 -12.10 1.87 2.14
N LEU A 18 -12.71 2.89 2.75
CA LEU A 18 -11.98 3.96 3.42
C LEU A 18 -11.57 3.54 4.84
N SER A 19 -10.60 4.23 5.40
CA SER A 19 -10.10 3.98 6.77
C SER A 19 -9.75 2.50 7.03
N THR A 20 -9.27 1.83 5.99
CA THR A 20 -8.98 0.40 5.99
C THR A 20 -7.52 0.18 5.59
N PRO A 21 -6.56 0.43 6.50
CA PRO A 21 -5.15 0.28 6.19
C PRO A 21 -4.81 -1.18 5.90
N VAL A 22 -4.00 -1.41 4.87
CA VAL A 22 -3.40 -2.73 4.61
C VAL A 22 -2.19 -2.90 5.53
N LYS A 23 -2.12 -4.03 6.22
CA LYS A 23 -1.06 -4.35 7.18
C LYS A 23 0.02 -5.23 6.59
N ARG A 24 -0.36 -6.21 5.78
CA ARG A 24 0.57 -7.14 5.13
C ARG A 24 -0.06 -7.84 3.95
N LEU A 25 0.78 -8.36 3.09
CA LEU A 25 0.39 -9.26 2.01
C LEU A 25 0.22 -10.69 2.53
N ILE A 26 -0.64 -11.46 1.89
CA ILE A 26 -0.82 -12.88 2.18
C ILE A 26 -0.10 -13.67 1.08
N ARG A 27 0.93 -14.42 1.48
CA ARG A 27 1.68 -15.33 0.60
C ARG A 27 1.02 -16.69 0.57
N GLY A 28 0.90 -17.28 -0.59
CA GLY A 28 0.47 -18.65 -0.80
C GLY A 28 1.64 -19.65 -0.81
N GLU A 29 1.34 -20.91 -1.01
CA GLU A 29 2.32 -22.03 -0.95
C GLU A 29 3.36 -21.97 -2.08
N ASN A 30 2.99 -21.44 -3.23
CA ASN A 30 3.87 -21.29 -4.40
C ASN A 30 4.48 -19.87 -4.51
N ASN A 31 4.61 -19.16 -3.42
CA ASN A 31 5.11 -17.78 -3.35
C ASN A 31 4.24 -16.72 -4.05
N GLU A 32 3.05 -17.07 -4.48
CA GLU A 32 2.10 -16.12 -5.06
C GLU A 32 1.45 -15.25 -3.98
N VAL A 33 1.06 -14.04 -4.35
CA VAL A 33 0.28 -13.16 -3.46
C VAL A 33 -1.20 -13.52 -3.59
N ARG A 34 -1.81 -14.00 -2.51
CA ARG A 34 -3.21 -14.44 -2.46
C ARG A 34 -4.18 -13.42 -1.88
N GLY A 35 -3.69 -12.31 -1.38
CA GLY A 35 -4.54 -11.29 -0.79
C GLY A 35 -3.81 -10.38 0.16
N VAL A 36 -4.57 -9.71 0.98
CA VAL A 36 -4.07 -8.77 1.98
C VAL A 36 -4.74 -8.98 3.33
N VAL A 37 -4.03 -8.60 4.39
CA VAL A 37 -4.62 -8.39 5.70
C VAL A 37 -4.82 -6.91 5.91
N THR A 38 -6.05 -6.52 6.21
CA THR A 38 -6.42 -5.14 6.53
C THR A 38 -6.59 -4.99 8.03
N GLY A 39 -6.32 -3.79 8.53
CA GLY A 39 -6.65 -3.37 9.90
C GLY A 39 -7.75 -2.30 9.88
N GLY A 40 -8.09 -1.79 11.04
CA GLY A 40 -9.08 -0.74 11.26
C GLY A 40 -9.81 -0.92 12.58
N ALA A 41 -10.84 -0.10 12.84
CA ALA A 41 -11.60 -0.11 14.08
C ALA A 41 -12.31 -1.46 14.36
N GLY A 42 -12.59 -2.26 13.33
CA GLY A 42 -13.19 -3.60 13.44
C GLY A 42 -12.19 -4.76 13.59
N GLY A 43 -10.90 -4.47 13.82
CA GLY A 43 -9.85 -5.48 13.91
C GLY A 43 -9.29 -5.91 12.55
N GLU A 44 -8.49 -6.97 12.53
CA GLU A 44 -7.89 -7.50 11.32
C GLU A 44 -8.88 -8.32 10.49
N ARG A 45 -8.84 -8.13 9.19
CA ARG A 45 -9.63 -8.91 8.22
C ARG A 45 -8.74 -9.36 7.07
N ARG A 46 -9.04 -10.53 6.52
CA ARG A 46 -8.39 -11.04 5.31
C ARG A 46 -9.25 -10.74 4.09
N VAL A 47 -8.63 -10.20 3.06
CA VAL A 47 -9.26 -9.95 1.76
C VAL A 47 -8.51 -10.76 0.71
N ALA A 48 -9.20 -11.73 0.11
CA ALA A 48 -8.62 -12.57 -0.92
C ALA A 48 -8.54 -11.86 -2.27
N ALA A 49 -7.46 -12.08 -3.00
CA ALA A 49 -7.25 -11.61 -4.36
C ALA A 49 -7.10 -12.80 -5.30
N LYS A 50 -8.00 -12.91 -6.27
CA LYS A 50 -8.01 -14.04 -7.22
C LYS A 50 -6.89 -13.95 -8.26
N ARG A 51 -6.47 -12.75 -8.63
CA ARG A 51 -5.52 -12.51 -9.74
C ARG A 51 -4.23 -11.85 -9.28
N GLY A 52 -4.24 -11.08 -8.20
CA GLY A 52 -3.09 -10.36 -7.68
C GLY A 52 -3.49 -9.12 -6.91
N VAL A 53 -2.50 -8.45 -6.35
CA VAL A 53 -2.63 -7.21 -5.60
C VAL A 53 -1.80 -6.13 -6.27
N VAL A 54 -2.39 -4.96 -6.50
CA VAL A 54 -1.67 -3.78 -6.99
C VAL A 54 -1.38 -2.86 -5.80
N LEU A 55 -0.13 -2.57 -5.55
CA LEU A 55 0.31 -1.61 -4.55
C LEU A 55 0.48 -0.24 -5.21
N ALA A 56 -0.31 0.73 -4.80
CA ALA A 56 -0.30 2.10 -5.32
C ALA A 56 -0.24 3.13 -4.18
N CYS A 57 0.48 2.80 -3.11
CA CYS A 57 0.53 3.54 -1.85
C CYS A 57 1.72 4.51 -1.74
N GLY A 58 2.30 4.89 -2.88
CA GLY A 58 3.40 5.86 -2.93
C GLY A 58 4.77 5.29 -2.55
N GLY A 59 5.71 6.18 -2.31
CA GLY A 59 7.10 5.88 -2.00
C GLY A 59 7.41 5.91 -0.49
N PHE A 60 8.67 6.23 -0.18
CA PHE A 60 9.18 6.23 1.20
C PHE A 60 9.81 7.56 1.62
N GLU A 61 9.53 8.63 0.90
CA GLU A 61 10.20 9.94 1.07
C GLU A 61 10.00 10.55 2.45
N CYS A 62 8.98 10.11 3.18
CA CYS A 62 8.69 10.56 4.56
C CYS A 62 9.10 9.53 5.63
N ASN A 63 9.83 8.48 5.25
CA ASN A 63 10.40 7.51 6.17
C ASN A 63 11.90 7.75 6.33
N GLU A 64 12.29 8.37 7.43
CA GLU A 64 13.70 8.76 7.69
C GLU A 64 14.63 7.55 7.78
N GLU A 65 14.16 6.41 8.27
CA GLU A 65 14.95 5.18 8.35
C GLU A 65 15.26 4.64 6.95
N MET A 66 14.23 4.51 6.09
CA MET A 66 14.41 4.07 4.71
C MET A 66 15.26 5.06 3.91
N LYS A 67 15.12 6.36 4.15
CA LYS A 67 15.98 7.38 3.53
C LYS A 67 17.44 7.17 3.89
N ARG A 68 17.74 6.91 5.16
CA ARG A 68 19.12 6.61 5.60
C ARG A 68 19.69 5.37 4.94
N GLN A 69 18.89 4.31 4.84
CA GLN A 69 19.30 3.04 4.23
C GLN A 69 19.55 3.15 2.73
N TYR A 70 18.60 3.75 2.00
CA TYR A 70 18.61 3.72 0.54
C TYR A 70 19.23 4.98 -0.11
N TRP A 71 19.19 6.11 0.57
CA TRP A 71 19.76 7.38 0.07
C TRP A 71 21.09 7.75 0.71
N GLN A 72 21.69 6.83 1.45
CA GLN A 72 23.03 7.00 2.05
C GLN A 72 23.17 8.27 2.89
N GLY A 73 22.11 8.67 3.59
CA GLY A 73 22.12 9.85 4.44
C GLY A 73 22.13 11.20 3.70
N LYS A 74 21.94 11.22 2.38
CA LYS A 74 21.85 12.49 1.64
C LYS A 74 20.61 13.27 2.07
N PRO A 75 20.73 14.56 2.42
CA PRO A 75 19.59 15.39 2.74
C PRO A 75 18.75 15.62 1.48
N ILE A 76 17.55 15.10 1.46
CA ILE A 76 16.61 15.29 0.36
C ILE A 76 15.33 15.89 0.93
N LEU A 77 14.95 17.04 0.39
CA LEU A 77 13.65 17.65 0.67
C LEU A 77 12.60 16.98 -0.20
N THR A 78 11.56 16.49 0.43
CA THR A 78 10.44 15.89 -0.29
C THR A 78 9.38 16.92 -0.63
N ALA A 79 8.85 16.85 -1.84
CA ALA A 79 7.68 17.60 -2.27
C ALA A 79 6.40 16.73 -2.24
N SER A 80 6.49 15.50 -1.73
CA SER A 80 5.38 14.57 -1.67
C SER A 80 4.57 14.68 -0.37
N THR A 81 3.50 13.90 -0.31
CA THR A 81 2.62 13.87 0.88
C THR A 81 3.30 13.19 2.06
N LEU A 82 2.98 13.62 3.28
CA LEU A 82 3.51 13.03 4.52
C LEU A 82 3.16 11.54 4.72
N GLY A 83 2.24 11.01 3.91
CA GLY A 83 1.84 9.60 3.95
C GLY A 83 2.75 8.64 3.21
N ASN A 84 3.79 9.11 2.51
CA ASN A 84 4.72 8.27 1.76
C ASN A 84 5.80 7.68 2.69
N THR A 85 5.40 6.65 3.46
CA THR A 85 6.21 6.02 4.51
C THR A 85 6.82 4.68 4.11
N GLY A 86 6.60 4.24 2.85
CA GLY A 86 7.22 3.04 2.31
C GLY A 86 6.50 1.74 2.64
N ASP A 87 5.27 1.80 3.12
CA ASP A 87 4.53 0.63 3.59
C ASP A 87 4.39 -0.46 2.52
N GLY A 88 4.10 -0.07 1.28
CA GLY A 88 3.99 -1.01 0.16
C GLY A 88 5.31 -1.71 -0.16
N ILE A 89 6.42 -0.97 -0.07
CA ILE A 89 7.77 -1.50 -0.28
C ILE A 89 8.11 -2.51 0.82
N GLN A 90 7.90 -2.13 2.08
CA GLN A 90 8.16 -3.00 3.23
C GLN A 90 7.31 -4.29 3.18
N MET A 91 6.02 -4.17 2.85
CA MET A 91 5.13 -5.33 2.69
C MET A 91 5.61 -6.28 1.58
N SER A 92 6.15 -5.74 0.49
CA SER A 92 6.69 -6.55 -0.61
C SER A 92 8.00 -7.23 -0.24
N GLN A 93 8.86 -6.57 0.51
CA GLN A 93 10.14 -7.12 0.97
C GLN A 93 9.96 -8.20 2.04
N ALA A 94 8.83 -8.21 2.74
CA ALA A 94 8.49 -9.19 3.78
C ALA A 94 7.93 -10.52 3.22
N LEU A 95 7.78 -10.66 1.90
CA LEU A 95 7.36 -11.88 1.23
C LEU A 95 8.54 -12.84 1.00
#